data_3f0d988dd080912fe8a20d12fd6da794
#
_entry.id   3f0d988dd080912fe8a20d12fd6da794
#
_cell.length_a   1.000
_cell.length_b   1.000
_cell.length_c   1.000
_cell.angle_alpha   90.00
_cell.angle_beta   90.00
_cell.angle_gamma   90.00
#
_symmetry.space_group_name_H-M   'P 1'
#
loop_
_entity.id
_entity.type
_entity.pdbx_description
1 polymer ?
#
loop_
_entity_poly.entity_id
_entity_poly.type
_entity_poly.pdbx_seq_one_letter_code
_entity_poly.pdbx_strand_id
1 'polypeptide(L)'
;MDITQVKSPKHYTEGRKFEPKDVIRDWGLNFNLGSALKYIARAGRKDDIVQDLRKAQEYIEFEIQAIEAERKAQEPKKRTINKQDLIERMLKDMPPFMRATFEGALYRVDPIVIRVPEDVEDPEAFIEEIRKRLRSE
;
A
#
# COMPACT_ATOMS: atom_id res chain seq x y z
N MET A 1 5.43 -8.03 -47.10
CA MET A 1 4.84 -7.43 -45.89
C MET A 1 5.14 -5.94 -45.94
N ASP A 2 4.11 -5.11 -45.91
CA ASP A 2 4.31 -3.65 -45.95
C ASP A 2 4.83 -3.15 -44.60
N ILE A 3 6.07 -2.69 -44.58
CA ILE A 3 6.80 -2.19 -43.41
C ILE A 3 6.06 -1.00 -42.74
N THR A 4 5.27 -0.24 -43.52
CA THR A 4 4.52 0.91 -43.01
C THR A 4 3.44 0.47 -42.00
N GLN A 5 2.81 -0.70 -42.17
CA GLN A 5 1.83 -1.26 -41.22
C GLN A 5 2.44 -1.74 -39.90
N VAL A 6 3.74 -2.04 -39.91
CA VAL A 6 4.46 -2.40 -38.67
C VAL A 6 4.90 -1.17 -37.91
N LYS A 7 5.36 -0.13 -38.60
CA LYS A 7 5.88 1.09 -37.97
C LYS A 7 4.79 2.01 -37.43
N SER A 8 3.67 2.14 -38.15
CA SER A 8 2.58 3.08 -37.80
C SER A 8 1.24 2.52 -38.22
N PRO A 9 0.70 1.56 -37.47
CA PRO A 9 -0.57 0.92 -37.79
C PRO A 9 -1.72 1.94 -37.85
N LYS A 10 -2.57 1.87 -38.88
CA LYS A 10 -3.67 2.82 -39.13
C LYS A 10 -4.58 3.04 -37.91
N HIS A 11 -4.89 2.01 -37.15
CA HIS A 11 -5.74 2.10 -35.95
C HIS A 11 -5.12 2.95 -34.85
N TYR A 12 -3.83 3.30 -34.90
CA TYR A 12 -3.17 4.22 -33.99
C TYR A 12 -2.93 5.61 -34.56
N THR A 13 -2.87 5.77 -35.88
CA THR A 13 -2.45 7.01 -36.54
C THR A 13 -3.57 7.78 -37.22
N GLU A 14 -4.55 7.08 -37.78
CA GLU A 14 -5.61 7.70 -38.60
C GLU A 14 -6.42 8.71 -37.80
N GLY A 15 -6.44 9.97 -38.26
CA GLY A 15 -7.14 11.08 -37.62
C GLY A 15 -6.60 11.51 -36.25
N ARG A 16 -5.34 11.16 -35.93
CA ARG A 16 -4.68 11.52 -34.65
C ARG A 16 -3.42 12.32 -34.85
N LYS A 17 -3.19 13.27 -33.97
CA LYS A 17 -1.99 14.10 -33.91
C LYS A 17 -0.81 13.35 -33.27
N PHE A 18 -1.08 12.50 -32.28
CA PHE A 18 -0.10 11.73 -31.51
C PHE A 18 -0.42 10.25 -31.57
N GLU A 19 0.61 9.42 -31.70
CA GLU A 19 0.48 7.97 -31.55
C GLU A 19 0.54 7.57 -30.05
N PRO A 20 -0.12 6.47 -29.66
CA PRO A 20 -0.07 6.01 -28.26
C PRO A 20 1.36 5.82 -27.74
N LYS A 21 2.29 5.35 -28.59
CA LYS A 21 3.69 5.16 -28.21
C LYS A 21 4.39 6.45 -27.77
N ASP A 22 4.03 7.58 -28.40
CA ASP A 22 4.63 8.88 -28.11
C ASP A 22 4.10 9.42 -26.79
N VAL A 23 2.78 9.26 -26.54
CA VAL A 23 2.15 9.61 -25.27
C VAL A 23 2.68 8.76 -24.13
N ILE A 24 2.83 7.44 -24.33
CA ILE A 24 3.40 6.52 -23.33
C ILE A 24 4.79 6.95 -22.91
N ARG A 25 5.62 7.34 -23.88
CA ARG A 25 6.99 7.81 -23.64
C ARG A 25 7.02 9.16 -22.94
N ASP A 26 6.22 10.11 -23.43
CA ASP A 26 6.16 11.48 -22.91
C ASP A 26 5.70 11.53 -21.45
N TRP A 27 4.68 10.73 -21.12
CA TRP A 27 4.13 10.65 -19.77
C TRP A 27 4.87 9.67 -18.84
N GLY A 28 5.89 8.97 -19.33
CA GLY A 28 6.65 8.01 -18.56
C GLY A 28 5.80 6.83 -18.04
N LEU A 29 4.78 6.43 -18.82
CA LEU A 29 3.88 5.35 -18.39
C LEU A 29 4.62 4.02 -18.38
N ASN A 30 4.40 3.23 -17.33
CA ASN A 30 4.91 1.87 -17.22
C ASN A 30 4.19 0.91 -18.18
N PHE A 31 4.57 -0.38 -18.14
CA PHE A 31 4.01 -1.39 -19.03
C PHE A 31 2.48 -1.52 -18.92
N ASN A 32 1.95 -1.54 -17.71
CA ASN A 32 0.52 -1.73 -17.50
C ASN A 32 -0.28 -0.51 -17.99
N LEU A 33 0.08 0.69 -17.55
CA LEU A 33 -0.60 1.92 -17.96
C LEU A 33 -0.43 2.19 -19.46
N GLY A 34 0.73 1.92 -20.01
CA GLY A 34 0.97 2.03 -21.45
C GLY A 34 0.16 1.02 -22.25
N SER A 35 -0.01 -0.21 -21.77
CA SER A 35 -0.87 -1.22 -22.39
C SER A 35 -2.33 -0.82 -22.33
N ALA A 36 -2.82 -0.31 -21.19
CA ALA A 36 -4.17 0.22 -21.05
C ALA A 36 -4.43 1.34 -22.05
N LEU A 37 -3.54 2.34 -22.12
CA LEU A 37 -3.64 3.45 -23.08
C LEU A 37 -3.68 2.95 -24.53
N LYS A 38 -2.86 1.97 -24.89
CA LYS A 38 -2.85 1.36 -26.22
C LYS A 38 -4.19 0.72 -26.57
N TYR A 39 -4.81 0.00 -25.64
CA TYR A 39 -6.13 -0.61 -25.87
C TYR A 39 -7.24 0.43 -25.96
N ILE A 40 -7.26 1.45 -25.11
CA ILE A 40 -8.19 2.59 -25.20
C ILE A 40 -8.03 3.27 -26.55
N ALA A 41 -6.79 3.51 -26.97
CA ALA A 41 -6.53 4.20 -28.22
C ALA A 41 -7.02 3.44 -29.46
N ARG A 42 -7.05 2.12 -29.47
CA ARG A 42 -7.48 1.33 -30.64
C ARG A 42 -8.95 0.86 -30.54
N ALA A 43 -9.61 1.06 -29.40
CA ALA A 43 -11.00 0.63 -29.20
C ALA A 43 -11.91 1.17 -30.32
N GLY A 44 -12.66 0.27 -30.95
CA GLY A 44 -13.53 0.57 -32.10
C GLY A 44 -12.81 0.83 -33.43
N ARG A 45 -11.48 0.63 -33.51
CA ARG A 45 -10.69 0.86 -34.74
C ARG A 45 -10.08 -0.41 -35.32
N LYS A 46 -9.93 -1.45 -34.54
CA LYS A 46 -9.33 -2.70 -34.95
C LYS A 46 -10.23 -3.89 -34.66
N ASP A 47 -10.50 -4.14 -33.42
CA ASP A 47 -11.27 -5.26 -32.93
C ASP A 47 -12.58 -4.77 -32.30
N ASP A 48 -13.33 -5.64 -31.66
CA ASP A 48 -14.53 -5.25 -30.90
C ASP A 48 -14.18 -4.23 -29.82
N ILE A 49 -14.95 -3.15 -29.78
CA ILE A 49 -14.73 -2.02 -28.86
C ILE A 49 -14.81 -2.45 -27.39
N VAL A 50 -15.77 -3.32 -27.06
CA VAL A 50 -15.98 -3.79 -25.69
C VAL A 50 -14.82 -4.70 -25.27
N GLN A 51 -14.33 -5.52 -26.17
CA GLN A 51 -13.19 -6.39 -25.91
C GLN A 51 -11.92 -5.57 -25.63
N ASP A 52 -11.66 -4.52 -26.41
CA ASP A 52 -10.50 -3.66 -26.20
C ASP A 52 -10.62 -2.89 -24.89
N LEU A 53 -11.80 -2.38 -24.54
CA LEU A 53 -12.03 -1.71 -23.27
C LEU A 53 -11.87 -2.64 -22.06
N ARG A 54 -12.30 -3.90 -22.17
CA ARG A 54 -12.06 -4.90 -21.12
C ARG A 54 -10.57 -5.19 -20.94
N LYS A 55 -9.81 -5.30 -22.02
CA LYS A 55 -8.35 -5.45 -21.95
C LYS A 55 -7.68 -4.24 -21.28
N ALA A 56 -8.16 -3.04 -21.58
CA ALA A 56 -7.65 -1.84 -20.91
C ALA A 56 -7.95 -1.86 -19.42
N GLN A 57 -9.16 -2.25 -19.03
CA GLN A 57 -9.55 -2.40 -17.62
C GLN A 57 -8.68 -3.41 -16.89
N GLU A 58 -8.39 -4.56 -17.49
CA GLU A 58 -7.53 -5.59 -16.91
C GLU A 58 -6.11 -5.07 -16.63
N TYR A 59 -5.52 -4.32 -17.56
CA TYR A 59 -4.20 -3.72 -17.34
C TYR A 59 -4.19 -2.64 -16.26
N ILE A 60 -5.26 -1.87 -16.12
CA ILE A 60 -5.43 -0.92 -15.01
C ILE A 60 -5.53 -1.67 -13.69
N GLU A 61 -6.27 -2.77 -13.64
CA GLU A 61 -6.40 -3.61 -12.44
C GLU A 61 -5.06 -4.21 -12.01
N PHE A 62 -4.25 -4.71 -12.96
CA PHE A 62 -2.89 -5.17 -12.67
C PHE A 62 -2.02 -4.07 -12.04
N GLU A 63 -2.13 -2.84 -12.50
CA GLU A 63 -1.39 -1.72 -11.93
C GLU A 63 -1.85 -1.38 -10.51
N ILE A 64 -3.17 -1.35 -10.28
CA ILE A 64 -3.74 -1.12 -8.94
C ILE A 64 -3.23 -2.17 -7.97
N GLN A 65 -3.28 -3.46 -8.33
CA GLN A 65 -2.80 -4.56 -7.50
C GLN A 65 -1.31 -4.46 -7.20
N ALA A 66 -0.49 -4.06 -8.18
CA ALA A 66 0.94 -3.86 -7.99
C ALA A 66 1.22 -2.74 -6.96
N ILE A 67 0.55 -1.59 -7.11
CA ILE A 67 0.68 -0.46 -6.18
C ILE A 67 0.19 -0.82 -4.78
N GLU A 68 -0.94 -1.53 -4.67
CA GLU A 68 -1.46 -1.97 -3.37
C GLU A 68 -0.54 -2.98 -2.68
N ALA A 69 0.07 -3.89 -3.46
CA ALA A 69 1.05 -4.84 -2.92
C ALA A 69 2.30 -4.12 -2.40
N GLU A 70 2.80 -3.12 -3.13
CA GLU A 70 3.93 -2.29 -2.69
C GLU A 70 3.59 -1.49 -1.42
N ARG A 71 2.41 -0.89 -1.35
CA ARG A 71 1.95 -0.18 -0.15
C ARG A 71 1.85 -1.09 1.06
N LYS A 72 1.29 -2.30 0.90
CA LYS A 72 1.24 -3.30 1.98
C LYS A 72 2.63 -3.77 2.43
N ALA A 73 3.57 -3.87 1.49
CA ALA A 73 4.95 -4.24 1.81
C ALA A 73 5.70 -3.11 2.56
N GLN A 74 5.34 -1.86 2.29
CA GLN A 74 5.90 -0.67 2.95
C GLN A 74 5.17 -0.30 4.25
N GLU A 75 3.96 -0.85 4.48
CA GLU A 75 3.28 -0.65 5.77
C GLU A 75 4.17 -1.20 6.89
N PRO A 76 4.55 -0.36 7.86
CA PRO A 76 5.30 -0.83 9.01
C PRO A 76 4.50 -1.95 9.66
N LYS A 77 5.12 -3.12 9.82
CA LYS A 77 4.49 -4.27 10.49
C LYS A 77 3.98 -3.76 11.82
N LYS A 78 2.66 -3.60 11.97
CA LYS A 78 2.04 -3.21 13.23
C LYS A 78 2.56 -4.16 14.29
N ARG A 79 3.53 -3.70 15.10
CA ARG A 79 3.98 -4.46 16.27
C ARG A 79 2.83 -4.48 17.25
N THR A 80 1.97 -5.48 17.11
CA THR A 80 0.98 -5.79 18.12
C THR A 80 1.77 -6.31 19.31
N ILE A 81 2.02 -5.43 20.27
CA ILE A 81 2.61 -5.87 21.54
C ILE A 81 1.53 -6.72 22.19
N ASN A 82 1.82 -8.01 22.36
CA ASN A 82 0.92 -8.91 23.07
C ASN A 82 0.69 -8.34 24.48
N LYS A 83 -0.57 -8.36 24.93
CA LYS A 83 -0.96 -7.90 26.28
C LYS A 83 -0.08 -8.52 27.36
N GLN A 84 0.24 -9.81 27.22
CA GLN A 84 1.11 -10.52 28.16
C GLN A 84 2.52 -9.96 28.19
N ASP A 85 3.14 -9.72 27.02
CA ASP A 85 4.49 -9.13 26.94
C ASP A 85 4.53 -7.74 27.55
N LEU A 86 3.46 -6.94 27.37
CA LEU A 86 3.35 -5.62 27.97
C LEU A 86 3.22 -5.72 29.50
N ILE A 87 2.37 -6.62 29.98
CA ILE A 87 2.19 -6.86 31.42
C ILE A 87 3.49 -7.35 32.04
N GLU A 88 4.18 -8.32 31.46
CA GLU A 88 5.45 -8.83 31.96
C GLU A 88 6.52 -7.73 32.04
N ARG A 89 6.63 -6.89 31.01
CA ARG A 89 7.55 -5.74 31.03
C ARG A 89 7.20 -4.72 32.09
N MET A 90 5.91 -4.44 32.31
CA MET A 90 5.46 -3.52 33.37
C MET A 90 5.72 -4.09 34.76
N LEU A 91 5.54 -5.39 34.95
CA LEU A 91 5.75 -6.06 36.23
C LEU A 91 7.21 -6.30 36.55
N LYS A 92 8.10 -6.36 35.54
CA LYS A 92 9.53 -6.65 35.71
C LYS A 92 10.23 -5.67 36.65
N ASP A 93 9.87 -4.40 36.56
CA ASP A 93 10.48 -3.29 37.32
C ASP A 93 9.68 -2.95 38.59
N MET A 94 8.61 -3.68 38.92
CA MET A 94 7.81 -3.45 40.12
C MET A 94 8.33 -4.20 41.34
N PRO A 95 8.28 -3.55 42.55
CA PRO A 95 8.58 -4.23 43.78
C PRO A 95 7.67 -5.44 44.02
N PRO A 96 8.14 -6.54 44.62
CA PRO A 96 7.38 -7.79 44.77
C PRO A 96 6.03 -7.61 45.52
N PHE A 97 5.93 -6.70 46.48
CA PHE A 97 4.70 -6.47 47.24
C PHE A 97 3.58 -5.80 46.40
N MET A 98 3.94 -5.04 45.37
CA MET A 98 2.96 -4.41 44.46
C MET A 98 2.57 -5.33 43.31
N ARG A 99 3.43 -6.28 42.92
CA ARG A 99 3.25 -7.15 41.78
C ARG A 99 1.95 -7.97 41.90
N ALA A 100 1.69 -8.61 43.04
CA ALA A 100 0.51 -9.44 43.25
C ALA A 100 -0.82 -8.67 43.15
N THR A 101 -0.86 -7.41 43.58
CA THR A 101 -2.05 -6.55 43.52
C THR A 101 -2.33 -6.09 42.09
N PHE A 102 -1.30 -5.75 41.34
CA PHE A 102 -1.41 -5.27 39.97
C PHE A 102 -1.66 -6.39 38.95
N GLU A 103 -1.10 -7.57 39.17
CA GLU A 103 -1.29 -8.73 38.29
C GLU A 103 -2.79 -9.07 38.12
N GLY A 104 -3.53 -9.13 39.20
CA GLY A 104 -4.97 -9.40 39.16
C GLY A 104 -5.81 -8.30 38.51
N ALA A 105 -5.38 -7.05 38.57
CA ALA A 105 -6.06 -5.92 37.93
C ALA A 105 -5.77 -5.83 36.43
N LEU A 106 -4.53 -6.06 35.99
CA LEU A 106 -4.12 -5.96 34.59
C LEU A 106 -4.71 -7.07 33.70
N TYR A 107 -4.95 -8.26 34.25
CA TYR A 107 -5.61 -9.35 33.51
C TYR A 107 -7.11 -9.12 33.27
N ARG A 108 -7.75 -8.19 34.00
CA ARG A 108 -9.18 -7.85 33.86
C ARG A 108 -9.47 -6.74 32.86
N VAL A 109 -8.45 -6.05 32.38
CA VAL A 109 -8.60 -4.94 31.42
C VAL A 109 -8.52 -5.48 29.99
N ASP A 110 -9.45 -5.03 29.13
CA ASP A 110 -9.43 -5.35 27.71
C ASP A 110 -8.08 -4.91 27.05
N PRO A 111 -7.64 -5.58 25.99
CA PRO A 111 -6.35 -5.30 25.37
C PRO A 111 -6.26 -3.84 24.93
N ILE A 112 -5.40 -3.08 25.58
CA ILE A 112 -5.08 -1.70 25.15
C ILE A 112 -4.22 -1.80 23.90
N VAL A 113 -4.80 -1.43 22.77
CA VAL A 113 -4.05 -1.28 21.51
C VAL A 113 -3.38 0.10 21.52
N ILE A 114 -2.12 0.14 21.90
CA ILE A 114 -1.32 1.36 21.76
C ILE A 114 -0.93 1.49 20.28
N ARG A 115 -1.53 2.46 19.59
CA ARG A 115 -1.11 2.83 18.24
C ARG A 115 0.12 3.75 18.37
N VAL A 116 1.27 3.24 17.95
CA VAL A 116 2.46 4.07 17.78
C VAL A 116 2.29 4.85 16.47
N PRO A 117 2.34 6.18 16.45
CA PRO A 117 2.28 6.96 15.22
C PRO A 117 3.42 6.60 14.26
N GLU A 118 3.16 6.70 12.96
CA GLU A 118 4.09 6.28 11.91
C GLU A 118 5.35 7.15 11.82
N ASP A 119 5.29 8.35 12.34
CA ASP A 119 6.37 9.36 12.40
C ASP A 119 7.32 9.21 13.59
N VAL A 120 7.11 8.20 14.42
CA VAL A 120 7.95 7.92 15.58
C VAL A 120 9.17 7.08 15.17
N GLU A 121 10.34 7.72 15.10
CA GLU A 121 11.60 7.05 14.74
C GLU A 121 12.02 5.98 15.75
N ASP A 122 11.71 6.18 17.04
CA ASP A 122 12.01 5.23 18.12
C ASP A 122 10.75 4.86 18.91
N PRO A 123 10.11 3.71 18.57
CA PRO A 123 8.92 3.22 19.26
C PRO A 123 9.14 2.91 20.75
N GLU A 124 10.38 2.56 21.14
CA GLU A 124 10.70 2.24 22.54
C GLU A 124 10.78 3.51 23.38
N ALA A 125 11.39 4.55 22.85
CA ALA A 125 11.42 5.88 23.50
C ALA A 125 10.01 6.47 23.66
N PHE A 126 9.14 6.32 22.67
CA PHE A 126 7.75 6.75 22.73
C PHE A 126 6.96 6.02 23.82
N ILE A 127 7.13 4.71 23.95
CA ILE A 127 6.49 3.91 25.00
C ILE A 127 7.01 4.33 26.37
N GLU A 128 8.29 4.64 26.51
CA GLU A 128 8.89 5.10 27.77
C GLU A 128 8.36 6.48 28.19
N GLU A 129 8.14 7.38 27.22
CA GLU A 129 7.54 8.69 27.49
C GLU A 129 6.09 8.57 27.96
N ILE A 130 5.29 7.70 27.35
CA ILE A 130 3.92 7.40 27.81
C ILE A 130 3.96 6.86 29.25
N ARG A 131 4.88 5.93 29.54
CA ARG A 131 5.06 5.40 30.90
C ARG A 131 5.39 6.51 31.91
N LYS A 132 6.24 7.44 31.53
CA LYS A 132 6.63 8.56 32.40
C LYS A 132 5.44 9.47 32.70
N ARG A 133 4.59 9.74 31.72
CA ARG A 133 3.37 10.52 31.91
C ARG A 133 2.35 9.83 32.81
N LEU A 134 2.14 8.52 32.63
CA LEU A 134 1.22 7.74 33.47
C LEU A 134 1.69 7.57 34.93
N ARG A 135 2.99 7.80 35.20
CA ARG A 135 3.54 7.77 36.56
C ARG A 135 3.49 9.13 37.29
N SER A 136 3.21 10.20 36.57
CA SER A 136 3.22 11.58 37.08
C SER A 136 1.82 12.11 37.43
N GLU A 137 0.77 11.33 37.18
CA GLU A 137 -0.61 11.54 37.64
C GLU A 137 -0.92 10.62 38.85
#